data_cffa8cfdc2c8bc9861b1e30873b1cd73
#
_entry.id   cffa8cfdc2c8bc9861b1e30873b1cd73
#
_cell.length_a   1.000
_cell.length_b   1.000
_cell.length_c   1.000
_cell.angle_alpha   90.00
_cell.angle_beta   90.00
_cell.angle_gamma   90.00
#
_symmetry.space_group_name_H-M   'P 1'
#
loop_
_entity.id
_entity.type
_entity.pdbx_description
1 polymer ?
#
loop_
_entity_poly.entity_id
_entity_poly.type
_entity_poly.pdbx_seq_one_letter_code
_entity_poly.pdbx_strand_id
1 'polypeptide(L)'
;MRGRPCSCAFTGHRRGKLPWGEDESDLRCIALKAKLRAAVESAIHEGMEHFICGMAEGCDLYFAETVLALKSTYPHITLEAAIPCPSQADGWGEAQKSRYRDILARCDYETMVQQSYTPGCMQRRNRYMVDHASLLIAVNDGARGGTRSTIEYAFKRGVNVLDIPLD
;
A
#
# COMPACT_ATOMS: atom_id res chain seq x y z
N MET A 1 2.23 -18.69 5.76
CA MET A 1 2.33 -17.23 6.05
C MET A 1 3.79 -16.82 6.06
N ARG A 2 4.12 -15.75 5.34
CA ARG A 2 5.48 -15.21 5.36
C ARG A 2 5.76 -14.56 6.70
N GLY A 3 6.95 -14.76 7.22
CA GLY A 3 7.33 -14.20 8.50
C GLY A 3 7.56 -12.68 8.43
N ARG A 4 7.44 -12.01 9.58
CA ARG A 4 7.66 -10.58 9.72
C ARG A 4 8.97 -10.07 9.08
N PRO A 5 10.12 -10.77 9.20
CA PRO A 5 11.39 -10.27 8.65
C PRO A 5 11.43 -10.12 7.13
N CYS A 6 10.58 -10.85 6.40
CA CYS A 6 10.56 -10.83 4.93
C CYS A 6 9.39 -10.02 4.37
N SER A 7 8.67 -9.29 5.20
CA SER A 7 7.44 -8.61 4.79
C SER A 7 7.59 -7.09 4.83
N CYS A 8 7.06 -6.45 3.77
CA CYS A 8 7.06 -5.00 3.60
C CYS A 8 5.64 -4.51 3.45
N ALA A 9 5.21 -3.59 4.31
CA ALA A 9 3.92 -2.94 4.22
C ALA A 9 4.04 -1.59 3.50
N PHE A 10 2.92 -1.04 3.07
CA PHE A 10 2.87 0.25 2.41
C PHE A 10 1.78 1.14 3.01
N THR A 11 2.04 2.43 3.07
CA THR A 11 1.04 3.45 3.36
C THR A 11 1.29 4.68 2.49
N GLY A 12 0.21 5.35 2.07
CA GLY A 12 0.33 6.56 1.25
C GLY A 12 -0.99 7.30 1.17
N HIS A 13 -0.94 8.51 0.62
CA HIS A 13 -2.12 9.35 0.51
C HIS A 13 -3.15 8.78 -0.46
N ARG A 14 -4.42 8.97 -0.12
CA ARG A 14 -5.54 8.69 -1.00
C ARG A 14 -5.60 9.72 -2.12
N ARG A 15 -6.27 9.34 -3.22
CA ARG A 15 -6.42 10.17 -4.42
C ARG A 15 -6.80 11.63 -4.12
N GLY A 16 -7.74 11.84 -3.19
CA GLY A 16 -8.21 13.18 -2.83
C GLY A 16 -7.16 14.09 -2.19
N LYS A 17 -6.06 13.51 -1.68
CA LYS A 17 -4.95 14.27 -1.08
C LYS A 17 -3.74 14.42 -2.00
N LEU A 18 -3.81 13.85 -3.21
CA LEU A 18 -2.73 13.95 -4.17
C LEU A 18 -2.91 15.22 -5.02
N PRO A 19 -1.83 15.98 -5.28
CA PRO A 19 -1.93 17.22 -6.05
C PRO A 19 -2.52 17.05 -7.45
N TRP A 20 -2.33 15.88 -8.06
CA TRP A 20 -2.83 15.57 -9.41
C TRP A 20 -4.20 14.89 -9.41
N GLY A 21 -4.71 14.48 -8.25
CA GLY A 21 -6.00 13.80 -8.15
C GLY A 21 -6.07 12.54 -9.02
N GLU A 22 -6.91 12.60 -10.06
CA GLU A 22 -7.13 11.47 -10.98
C GLU A 22 -6.20 11.47 -12.19
N ASP A 23 -5.47 12.57 -12.42
CA ASP A 23 -4.63 12.72 -13.60
C ASP A 23 -3.27 12.03 -13.41
N GLU A 24 -3.22 10.73 -13.66
CA GLU A 24 -2.01 9.94 -13.54
C GLU A 24 -1.00 10.20 -14.66
N SER A 25 -1.35 11.02 -15.67
CA SER A 25 -0.41 11.51 -16.66
C SER A 25 0.38 12.73 -16.21
N ASP A 26 0.01 13.34 -15.08
CA ASP A 26 0.75 14.43 -14.45
C ASP A 26 2.19 13.96 -14.17
N LEU A 27 3.17 14.81 -14.50
CA LEU A 27 4.58 14.46 -14.34
C LEU A 27 4.95 14.13 -12.90
N ARG A 28 4.28 14.73 -11.93
CA ARG A 28 4.51 14.45 -10.51
C ARG A 28 4.07 13.03 -10.15
N CYS A 29 2.96 12.57 -10.72
CA CYS A 29 2.49 11.20 -10.54
C CYS A 29 3.46 10.19 -11.16
N ILE A 30 3.89 10.48 -12.38
CA ILE A 30 4.88 9.62 -13.08
C ILE A 30 6.17 9.54 -12.28
N ALA A 31 6.65 10.66 -11.73
CA ALA A 31 7.85 10.69 -10.90
C ALA A 31 7.64 9.89 -9.60
N LEU A 32 6.48 10.00 -8.97
CA LEU A 32 6.18 9.22 -7.76
C LEU A 32 6.18 7.73 -8.06
N LYS A 33 5.55 7.31 -9.15
CA LYS A 33 5.53 5.89 -9.53
C LYS A 33 6.93 5.34 -9.78
N ALA A 34 7.82 6.15 -10.36
CA ALA A 34 9.22 5.76 -10.54
C ALA A 34 9.94 5.59 -9.19
N LYS A 35 9.69 6.47 -8.23
CA LYS A 35 10.24 6.36 -6.88
C LYS A 35 9.70 5.13 -6.15
N LEU A 36 8.42 4.83 -6.33
CA LEU A 36 7.80 3.62 -5.75
C LEU A 36 8.46 2.36 -6.30
N ARG A 37 8.67 2.31 -7.62
CA ARG A 37 9.34 1.16 -8.24
C ARG A 37 10.75 0.99 -7.68
N ALA A 38 11.52 2.06 -7.58
CA ALA A 38 12.87 2.01 -7.02
C ALA A 38 12.86 1.54 -5.55
N ALA A 39 11.88 2.02 -4.76
CA ALA A 39 11.76 1.62 -3.36
C ALA A 39 11.41 0.14 -3.20
N VAL A 40 10.49 -0.38 -4.01
CA VAL A 40 10.12 -1.80 -3.99
C VAL A 40 11.32 -2.66 -4.42
N GLU A 41 12.02 -2.27 -5.50
CA GLU A 41 13.21 -3.00 -5.93
C GLU A 41 14.30 -3.01 -4.85
N SER A 42 14.52 -1.88 -4.19
CA SER A 42 15.46 -1.81 -3.07
C SER A 42 15.07 -2.77 -1.94
N ALA A 43 13.77 -2.81 -1.60
CA ALA A 43 13.27 -3.73 -0.58
C ALA A 43 13.48 -5.19 -0.98
N ILE A 44 13.26 -5.53 -2.25
CA ILE A 44 13.50 -6.89 -2.77
C ILE A 44 14.98 -7.25 -2.60
N HIS A 45 15.87 -6.35 -2.95
CA HIS A 45 17.33 -6.57 -2.83
C HIS A 45 17.76 -6.71 -1.37
N GLU A 46 17.02 -6.15 -0.43
CA GLU A 46 17.26 -6.30 1.01
C GLU A 46 16.63 -7.56 1.59
N GLY A 47 15.98 -8.38 0.77
CA GLY A 47 15.41 -9.66 1.19
C GLY A 47 13.93 -9.66 1.44
N MET A 48 13.21 -8.58 1.14
CA MET A 48 11.75 -8.58 1.26
C MET A 48 11.15 -9.44 0.14
N GLU A 49 10.23 -10.30 0.50
CA GLU A 49 9.60 -11.24 -0.43
C GLU A 49 8.08 -11.09 -0.45
N HIS A 50 7.52 -10.52 0.61
CA HIS A 50 6.07 -10.39 0.76
C HIS A 50 5.69 -8.93 0.94
N PHE A 51 4.77 -8.43 0.12
CA PHE A 51 4.34 -7.02 0.12
C PHE A 51 2.87 -6.95 0.51
N ILE A 52 2.53 -6.06 1.44
CA ILE A 52 1.18 -5.93 1.99
C ILE A 52 0.62 -4.56 1.65
N CYS A 53 -0.54 -4.54 1.00
CA CYS A 53 -1.18 -3.32 0.51
C CYS A 53 -2.61 -3.20 1.03
N GLY A 54 -3.00 -2.00 1.45
CA GLY A 54 -4.35 -1.75 1.98
C GLY A 54 -5.42 -1.55 0.91
N MET A 55 -5.06 -1.40 -0.34
CA MET A 55 -5.97 -1.31 -1.47
C MET A 55 -6.93 -0.11 -1.45
N ALA A 56 -6.57 0.99 -0.78
CA ALA A 56 -7.32 2.24 -0.88
C ALA A 56 -7.00 2.94 -2.21
N GLU A 57 -7.88 3.85 -2.65
CA GLU A 57 -7.61 4.64 -3.87
C GLU A 57 -6.33 5.47 -3.71
N GLY A 58 -5.64 5.70 -4.83
CA GLY A 58 -4.45 6.53 -4.87
C GLY A 58 -3.17 5.72 -4.74
N CYS A 59 -2.29 6.11 -3.82
CA CYS A 59 -0.96 5.51 -3.70
C CYS A 59 -0.99 4.01 -3.44
N ASP A 60 -1.97 3.49 -2.71
CA ASP A 60 -2.08 2.05 -2.46
C ASP A 60 -2.20 1.27 -3.77
N LEU A 61 -3.04 1.75 -4.70
CA LEU A 61 -3.20 1.08 -5.99
C LEU A 61 -1.94 1.20 -6.85
N TYR A 62 -1.26 2.34 -6.81
CA TYR A 62 0.02 2.50 -7.50
C TYR A 62 1.05 1.49 -6.98
N PHE A 63 1.12 1.34 -5.66
CA PHE A 63 2.02 0.39 -5.03
C PHE A 63 1.70 -1.05 -5.43
N ALA A 64 0.43 -1.43 -5.35
CA ALA A 64 -0.01 -2.79 -5.73
C ALA A 64 0.35 -3.10 -7.18
N GLU A 65 0.07 -2.17 -8.10
CA GLU A 65 0.40 -2.34 -9.51
C GLU A 65 1.91 -2.42 -9.74
N THR A 66 2.68 -1.67 -8.97
CA THR A 66 4.14 -1.71 -9.04
C THR A 66 4.67 -3.09 -8.64
N VAL A 67 4.17 -3.64 -7.53
CA VAL A 67 4.56 -4.99 -7.08
C VAL A 67 4.18 -6.03 -8.12
N LEU A 68 2.96 -5.97 -8.66
CA LEU A 68 2.50 -6.91 -9.69
C LEU A 68 3.37 -6.83 -10.95
N ALA A 69 3.74 -5.63 -11.38
CA ALA A 69 4.63 -5.46 -12.54
C ALA A 69 6.01 -6.06 -12.29
N LEU A 70 6.52 -5.93 -11.07
CA LEU A 70 7.85 -6.45 -10.71
C LEU A 70 7.88 -7.97 -10.55
N LYS A 71 6.74 -8.63 -10.44
CA LYS A 71 6.69 -10.10 -10.33
C LYS A 71 7.24 -10.80 -11.58
N SER A 72 7.18 -10.16 -12.73
CA SER A 72 7.77 -10.74 -13.96
C SER A 72 9.29 -10.81 -13.89
N THR A 73 9.92 -9.85 -13.22
CA THR A 73 11.38 -9.84 -13.00
C THR A 73 11.77 -10.61 -11.75
N TYR A 74 10.94 -10.56 -10.71
CA TYR A 74 11.17 -11.19 -9.41
C TYR A 74 10.02 -12.16 -9.09
N PRO A 75 9.99 -13.37 -9.70
CA PRO A 75 8.83 -14.27 -9.58
C PRO A 75 8.56 -14.78 -8.17
N HIS A 76 9.52 -14.64 -7.27
CA HIS A 76 9.40 -15.13 -5.89
C HIS A 76 8.63 -14.18 -4.96
N ILE A 77 8.38 -12.93 -5.37
CA ILE A 77 7.66 -11.99 -4.51
C ILE A 77 6.16 -12.26 -4.53
N THR A 78 5.50 -11.91 -3.44
CA THR A 78 4.05 -12.06 -3.30
C THR A 78 3.41 -10.75 -2.86
N LEU A 79 2.14 -10.58 -3.25
CA LEU A 79 1.33 -9.42 -2.87
C LEU A 79 0.12 -9.88 -2.06
N GLU A 80 -0.04 -9.29 -0.89
CA GLU A 80 -1.21 -9.49 -0.04
C GLU A 80 -2.07 -8.23 -0.02
N ALA A 81 -3.36 -8.38 -0.28
CA ALA A 81 -4.33 -7.31 -0.13
C ALA A 81 -4.94 -7.40 1.28
N ALA A 82 -4.68 -6.39 2.11
CA ALA A 82 -5.26 -6.30 3.45
C ALA A 82 -6.47 -5.37 3.40
N ILE A 83 -7.66 -5.95 3.34
CA ILE A 83 -8.92 -5.25 3.13
C ILE A 83 -9.55 -4.93 4.48
N PRO A 84 -9.90 -3.66 4.77
CA PRO A 84 -10.46 -3.30 6.08
C PRO A 84 -11.84 -3.91 6.31
N CYS A 85 -12.68 -3.94 5.26
CA CYS A 85 -14.00 -4.55 5.27
C CYS A 85 -14.47 -4.73 3.83
N PRO A 86 -15.50 -5.57 3.56
CA PRO A 86 -15.93 -5.86 2.19
C PRO A 86 -16.40 -4.63 1.40
N SER A 87 -16.87 -3.59 2.06
CA SER A 87 -17.45 -2.41 1.41
C SER A 87 -16.44 -1.31 1.08
N GLN A 88 -15.14 -1.54 1.23
CA GLN A 88 -14.13 -0.48 1.02
C GLN A 88 -14.31 0.28 -0.29
N ALA A 89 -14.57 -0.41 -1.38
CA ALA A 89 -14.64 0.18 -2.71
C ALA A 89 -16.05 0.55 -3.16
N ASP A 90 -17.08 0.36 -2.34
CA ASP A 90 -18.48 0.51 -2.76
C ASP A 90 -18.81 1.90 -3.30
N GLY A 91 -18.22 2.95 -2.72
CA GLY A 91 -18.46 4.33 -3.13
C GLY A 91 -17.58 4.84 -4.27
N TRP A 92 -16.71 4.00 -4.83
CA TRP A 92 -15.79 4.42 -5.88
C TRP A 92 -16.47 4.47 -7.24
N GLY A 93 -15.88 5.26 -8.18
CA GLY A 93 -16.31 5.25 -9.58
C GLY A 93 -16.02 3.91 -10.25
N GLU A 94 -16.73 3.63 -11.35
CA GLU A 94 -16.64 2.31 -12.03
C GLU A 94 -15.23 1.97 -12.50
N ALA A 95 -14.48 2.95 -13.01
CA ALA A 95 -13.10 2.71 -13.46
C ALA A 95 -12.21 2.26 -12.31
N GLN A 96 -12.33 2.89 -11.15
CA GLN A 96 -11.53 2.53 -9.97
C GLN A 96 -11.98 1.20 -9.36
N LYS A 97 -13.28 0.91 -9.38
CA LYS A 97 -13.79 -0.40 -8.95
C LYS A 97 -13.25 -1.53 -9.83
N SER A 98 -13.23 -1.32 -11.15
CA SER A 98 -12.68 -2.30 -12.09
C SER A 98 -11.19 -2.52 -11.84
N ARG A 99 -10.43 -1.45 -11.62
CA ARG A 99 -9.01 -1.50 -11.28
C ARG A 99 -8.78 -2.29 -9.99
N TYR A 100 -9.55 -2.00 -8.97
CA TYR A 100 -9.52 -2.70 -7.68
C TYR A 100 -9.76 -4.21 -7.85
N ARG A 101 -10.81 -4.58 -8.58
CA ARG A 101 -11.13 -6.00 -8.83
C ARG A 101 -10.02 -6.70 -9.61
N ASP A 102 -9.44 -6.02 -10.61
CA ASP A 102 -8.34 -6.58 -11.40
C ASP A 102 -7.11 -6.86 -10.52
N ILE A 103 -6.75 -5.91 -9.67
CA ILE A 103 -5.62 -6.08 -8.76
C ILE A 103 -5.90 -7.22 -7.78
N LEU A 104 -7.11 -7.29 -7.19
CA LEU A 104 -7.47 -8.37 -6.27
C LEU A 104 -7.37 -9.74 -6.93
N ALA A 105 -7.82 -9.85 -8.19
CA ALA A 105 -7.74 -11.11 -8.93
C ALA A 105 -6.29 -11.57 -9.15
N ARG A 106 -5.34 -10.65 -9.13
CA ARG A 106 -3.92 -10.93 -9.36
C ARG A 106 -3.10 -11.02 -8.08
N CYS A 107 -3.67 -10.69 -6.92
CA CYS A 107 -3.01 -10.84 -5.64
C CYS A 107 -2.77 -12.30 -5.31
N ASP A 108 -1.71 -12.57 -4.56
CA ASP A 108 -1.41 -13.91 -4.06
C ASP A 108 -2.22 -14.25 -2.82
N TYR A 109 -2.53 -13.25 -1.99
CA TYR A 109 -3.30 -13.41 -0.76
C TYR A 109 -4.27 -12.25 -0.59
N GLU A 110 -5.42 -12.53 0.01
CA GLU A 110 -6.41 -11.55 0.40
C GLU A 110 -6.80 -11.76 1.86
N THR A 111 -6.59 -10.75 2.69
CA THR A 111 -6.92 -10.80 4.11
C THR A 111 -8.03 -9.80 4.39
N MET A 112 -9.18 -10.31 4.85
CA MET A 112 -10.30 -9.47 5.27
C MET A 112 -10.14 -9.19 6.78
N VAL A 113 -9.80 -7.95 7.13
CA VAL A 113 -9.49 -7.60 8.51
C VAL A 113 -10.73 -7.66 9.39
N GLN A 114 -11.87 -7.19 8.88
CA GLN A 114 -13.16 -7.38 9.54
C GLN A 114 -14.28 -7.55 8.52
N GLN A 115 -15.39 -8.15 8.95
CA GLN A 115 -16.46 -8.58 8.04
C GLN A 115 -17.46 -7.49 7.71
N SER A 116 -17.49 -6.41 8.47
CA SER A 116 -18.38 -5.27 8.22
C SER A 116 -17.70 -3.96 8.60
N TYR A 117 -18.18 -2.86 8.02
CA TYR A 117 -17.65 -1.54 8.32
C TYR A 117 -17.93 -1.14 9.76
N THR A 118 -16.90 -0.59 10.41
CA THR A 118 -17.03 0.14 11.68
C THR A 118 -16.10 1.36 11.63
N PRO A 119 -16.39 2.43 12.39
CA PRO A 119 -15.42 3.53 12.53
C PRO A 119 -14.08 2.97 13.03
N GLY A 120 -13.00 3.38 12.41
CA GLY A 120 -11.67 2.88 12.78
C GLY A 120 -11.22 1.60 12.09
N CYS A 121 -12.04 1.01 11.20
CA CYS A 121 -11.64 -0.22 10.49
C CYS A 121 -10.40 0.00 9.61
N MET A 122 -10.24 1.18 9.03
CA MET A 122 -9.05 1.53 8.24
C MET A 122 -7.79 1.54 9.10
N GLN A 123 -7.89 2.09 10.31
CA GLN A 123 -6.77 2.12 11.25
C GLN A 123 -6.43 0.71 11.72
N ARG A 124 -7.42 -0.14 11.96
CA ARG A 124 -7.22 -1.54 12.33
C ARG A 124 -6.46 -2.27 11.21
N ARG A 125 -6.86 -2.06 9.95
CA ARG A 125 -6.17 -2.62 8.79
C ARG A 125 -4.73 -2.13 8.73
N ASN A 126 -4.48 -0.84 8.93
CA ASN A 126 -3.14 -0.27 8.90
C ASN A 126 -2.25 -0.89 9.99
N ARG A 127 -2.78 -1.09 11.18
CA ARG A 127 -2.06 -1.77 12.27
C ARG A 127 -1.74 -3.21 11.92
N TYR A 128 -2.69 -3.93 11.32
CA TYR A 128 -2.47 -5.29 10.83
C TYR A 128 -1.25 -5.33 9.90
N MET A 129 -1.18 -4.42 8.94
CA MET A 129 -0.07 -4.39 7.98
C MET A 129 1.27 -4.14 8.66
N VAL A 130 1.33 -3.17 9.56
CA VAL A 130 2.56 -2.86 10.31
C VAL A 130 2.97 -4.01 11.20
N ASP A 131 2.02 -4.63 11.90
CA ASP A 131 2.30 -5.75 12.81
C ASP A 131 2.87 -6.96 12.08
N HIS A 132 2.59 -7.10 10.78
CA HIS A 132 3.06 -8.22 9.96
C HIS A 132 4.26 -7.86 9.06
N ALA A 133 4.90 -6.71 9.30
CA ALA A 133 5.99 -6.24 8.46
C ALA A 133 7.22 -5.87 9.28
N SER A 134 8.38 -5.89 8.63
CA SER A 134 9.64 -5.37 9.18
C SER A 134 10.05 -4.07 8.52
N LEU A 135 9.43 -3.72 7.40
CA LEU A 135 9.67 -2.48 6.66
C LEU A 135 8.32 -1.87 6.28
N LEU A 136 8.20 -0.55 6.42
CA LEU A 136 7.07 0.22 5.91
C LEU A 136 7.57 1.22 4.89
N ILE A 137 7.09 1.12 3.65
CA ILE A 137 7.30 2.16 2.63
C ILE A 137 6.15 3.15 2.79
N ALA A 138 6.47 4.43 2.92
CA ALA A 138 5.46 5.46 3.18
C ALA A 138 5.61 6.63 2.21
N VAL A 139 4.52 7.01 1.55
CA VAL A 139 4.44 8.21 0.72
C VAL A 139 3.62 9.24 1.50
N ASN A 140 4.25 10.34 1.92
CA ASN A 140 3.57 11.33 2.73
C ASN A 140 4.15 12.73 2.54
N ASP A 141 3.36 13.75 2.93
CA ASP A 141 3.76 15.15 2.92
C ASP A 141 3.93 15.73 4.33
N GLY A 142 3.91 14.88 5.35
CA GLY A 142 4.02 15.27 6.76
C GLY A 142 2.71 15.74 7.38
N ALA A 143 1.65 15.90 6.59
CA ALA A 143 0.35 16.35 7.11
C ALA A 143 -0.31 15.27 7.98
N ARG A 144 -1.19 15.70 8.88
CA ARG A 144 -1.98 14.80 9.72
C ARG A 144 -2.92 13.94 8.86
N GLY A 145 -3.13 12.72 9.30
CA GLY A 145 -4.04 11.77 8.63
C GLY A 145 -3.59 10.34 8.82
N GLY A 146 -4.21 9.44 8.06
CA GLY A 146 -3.97 8.00 8.16
C GLY A 146 -2.54 7.58 7.90
N THR A 147 -1.88 8.21 6.92
CA THR A 147 -0.50 7.90 6.58
C THR A 147 0.45 8.25 7.72
N ARG A 148 0.33 9.46 8.28
CA ARG A 148 1.15 9.88 9.41
C ARG A 148 0.91 9.00 10.63
N SER A 149 -0.35 8.68 10.90
CA SER A 149 -0.73 7.81 12.02
C SER A 149 -0.11 6.42 11.87
N THR A 150 -0.08 5.88 10.66
CA THR A 150 0.54 4.57 10.38
C THR A 150 2.05 4.63 10.57
N ILE A 151 2.70 5.70 10.14
CA ILE A 151 4.14 5.91 10.35
C ILE A 151 4.47 5.95 11.84
N GLU A 152 3.68 6.70 12.62
CA GLU A 152 3.87 6.80 14.07
C GLU A 152 3.71 5.43 14.75
N TYR A 153 2.72 4.65 14.31
CA TYR A 153 2.53 3.29 14.82
C TYR A 153 3.72 2.39 14.47
N ALA A 154 4.26 2.50 13.26
CA ALA A 154 5.44 1.75 12.84
C ALA A 154 6.64 2.04 13.75
N PHE A 155 6.89 3.30 14.09
CA PHE A 155 7.94 3.67 15.03
C PHE A 155 7.74 3.04 16.41
N LYS A 156 6.50 3.06 16.91
CA LYS A 156 6.18 2.41 18.19
C LYS A 156 6.44 0.92 18.19
N ARG A 157 6.24 0.28 17.03
CA ARG A 157 6.42 -1.16 16.88
C ARG A 157 7.84 -1.56 16.49
N GLY A 158 8.74 -0.60 16.33
CA GLY A 158 10.11 -0.86 15.92
C GLY A 158 10.25 -1.31 14.47
N VAL A 159 9.32 -0.91 13.61
CA VAL A 159 9.34 -1.21 12.18
C VAL A 159 10.09 -0.09 11.46
N ASN A 160 11.06 -0.47 10.60
CA ASN A 160 11.80 0.49 9.81
C ASN A 160 10.88 1.17 8.79
N VAL A 161 11.09 2.47 8.56
CA VAL A 161 10.29 3.25 7.62
C VAL A 161 11.19 3.77 6.50
N LEU A 162 10.81 3.47 5.25
CA LEU A 162 11.40 4.08 4.07
C LEU A 162 10.45 5.17 3.60
N ASP A 163 10.81 6.41 3.84
CA ASP A 163 9.97 7.57 3.55
C ASP A 163 10.20 8.06 2.12
N ILE A 164 9.11 8.23 1.37
CA ILE A 164 9.12 8.86 0.05
C ILE A 164 8.37 10.18 0.20
N PRO A 165 9.09 11.31 0.30
CA PRO A 165 8.42 12.61 0.46
C PRO A 165 7.58 12.94 -0.76
N LEU A 166 6.40 13.49 -0.50
CA LEU A 166 5.52 14.04 -1.53
C LEU A 166 5.70 15.55 -1.53
N ASP A 167 6.33 16.07 -2.57
CA ASP A 167 6.64 17.49 -2.71
C ASP A 167 5.45 18.30 -3.24
#